data_e7cb5a5f34d1afe1bf3cacc04c153f54
#
_entry.id   e7cb5a5f34d1afe1bf3cacc04c153f54
#
_cell.length_a   1.000
_cell.length_b   1.000
_cell.length_c   1.000
_cell.angle_alpha   90.00
_cell.angle_beta   90.00
_cell.angle_gamma   90.00
#
_symmetry.space_group_name_H-M   'P 1'
#
loop_
_entity.id
_entity.type
_entity.pdbx_description
1 polymer ?
#
loop_
_entity_poly.entity_id
_entity_poly.type
_entity_poly.pdbx_seq_one_letter_code
_entity_poly.pdbx_strand_id
1 'polypeptide(L)'
;TGVGKTTSTAKIAARFALRHGTQAVGLVTVDAYRIGGQDQLRTFGRMLGVPVHVAHDAATLADFLHLYMNKKLVLIDTAGIGQRDERVDELMASLSSPVVRKLVVLNAAAQAETLDDVVRAYRAPQAAGVVISKVDEAVKLGGVLDCALRHRLKLIGVANGQRVPEDWVAP
;
A
#
# COMPACT_ATOMS: atom_id res chain seq x y z
N THR A 1 2.24 5.94 -10.69
CA THR A 1 1.14 6.72 -10.07
C THR A 1 -0.18 6.02 -10.31
N GLY A 2 -1.19 6.16 -9.41
CA GLY A 2 -2.53 5.62 -9.64
C GLY A 2 -2.67 4.09 -9.60
N VAL A 3 -1.72 3.37 -9.01
CA VAL A 3 -1.76 1.89 -8.91
C VAL A 3 -2.70 1.36 -7.80
N GLY A 4 -3.44 2.23 -7.11
CA GLY A 4 -4.40 1.81 -6.07
C GLY A 4 -3.80 1.57 -4.68
N LYS A 5 -2.64 2.17 -4.34
CA LYS A 5 -2.03 2.04 -3.00
C LYS A 5 -2.96 2.52 -1.89
N THR A 6 -3.39 3.77 -1.96
CA THR A 6 -4.26 4.39 -0.94
C THR A 6 -5.58 3.63 -0.79
N THR A 7 -6.20 3.21 -1.90
CA THR A 7 -7.42 2.39 -1.86
C THR A 7 -7.16 1.02 -1.24
N SER A 8 -6.04 0.37 -1.55
CA SER A 8 -5.65 -0.91 -0.94
C SER A 8 -5.39 -0.75 0.57
N THR A 9 -4.70 0.34 0.96
CA THR A 9 -4.50 0.70 2.37
C THR A 9 -5.82 0.85 3.11
N ALA A 10 -6.79 1.58 2.51
CA ALA A 10 -8.11 1.77 3.07
C ALA A 10 -8.89 0.45 3.22
N LYS A 11 -8.80 -0.46 2.22
CA LYS A 11 -9.46 -1.78 2.29
C LYS A 11 -8.89 -2.65 3.41
N ILE A 12 -7.56 -2.69 3.54
CA ILE A 12 -6.91 -3.43 4.62
C ILE A 12 -7.31 -2.84 5.98
N ALA A 13 -7.28 -1.49 6.12
CA ALA A 13 -7.70 -0.81 7.34
C ALA A 13 -9.13 -1.14 7.74
N ALA A 14 -10.06 -1.02 6.78
CA ALA A 14 -11.48 -1.27 7.01
C ALA A 14 -11.75 -2.72 7.43
N ARG A 15 -11.17 -3.69 6.71
CA ARG A 15 -11.32 -5.12 7.04
C ARG A 15 -10.74 -5.47 8.40
N PHE A 16 -9.60 -4.86 8.75
CA PHE A 16 -8.99 -5.07 10.07
C PHE A 16 -9.82 -4.42 11.18
N ALA A 17 -10.31 -3.20 10.96
CA ALA A 17 -11.18 -2.50 11.91
C ALA A 17 -12.50 -3.22 12.17
N LEU A 18 -13.11 -3.82 11.14
CA LEU A 18 -14.30 -4.65 11.29
C LEU A 18 -14.08 -5.87 12.19
N ARG A 19 -12.88 -6.44 12.20
CA ARG A 19 -12.55 -7.62 13.02
C ARG A 19 -12.05 -7.28 14.42
N HIS A 20 -11.35 -6.16 14.57
CA HIS A 20 -10.60 -5.85 15.79
C HIS A 20 -10.99 -4.51 16.43
N GLY A 21 -11.92 -3.79 15.83
CA GLY A 21 -12.30 -2.43 16.23
C GLY A 21 -11.40 -1.36 15.63
N THR A 22 -11.95 -0.14 15.47
CA THR A 22 -11.25 1.01 14.91
C THR A 22 -10.05 1.44 15.73
N GLN A 23 -10.11 1.23 17.07
CA GLN A 23 -9.04 1.56 17.99
C GLN A 23 -7.78 0.69 17.78
N ALA A 24 -7.92 -0.46 17.11
CA ALA A 24 -6.80 -1.34 16.83
C ALA A 24 -5.96 -0.90 15.61
N VAL A 25 -6.44 0.07 14.83
CA VAL A 25 -5.82 0.53 13.57
C VAL A 25 -5.23 1.93 13.74
N GLY A 26 -4.03 2.13 13.21
CA GLY A 26 -3.41 3.44 13.00
C GLY A 26 -3.19 3.69 11.50
N LEU A 27 -3.40 4.93 11.06
CA LEU A 27 -3.17 5.35 9.68
C LEU A 27 -2.16 6.50 9.65
N VAL A 28 -1.10 6.31 8.86
CA VAL A 28 -0.08 7.33 8.60
C VAL A 28 0.11 7.45 7.10
N THR A 29 0.26 8.66 6.59
CA THR A 29 0.72 8.88 5.21
C THR A 29 2.05 9.60 5.20
N VAL A 30 2.95 9.18 4.31
CA VAL A 30 4.19 9.86 3.99
C VAL A 30 4.11 10.62 2.66
N ASP A 31 2.92 10.69 2.04
CA ASP A 31 2.65 11.49 0.83
C ASP A 31 2.38 12.95 1.23
N ALA A 32 3.41 13.60 1.79
CA ALA A 32 3.30 14.95 2.34
C ALA A 32 3.42 16.07 1.29
N TYR A 33 4.03 15.79 0.14
CA TYR A 33 4.43 16.80 -0.84
C TYR A 33 3.52 16.89 -2.07
N ARG A 34 2.76 15.85 -2.37
CA ARG A 34 1.85 15.85 -3.52
C ARG A 34 0.54 16.55 -3.15
N ILE A 35 0.15 17.57 -3.92
CA ILE A 35 -1.13 18.26 -3.75
C ILE A 35 -2.27 17.24 -3.79
N GLY A 36 -3.10 17.19 -2.75
CA GLY A 36 -4.20 16.25 -2.61
C GLY A 36 -3.79 14.79 -2.33
N GLY A 37 -2.50 14.48 -2.23
CA GLY A 37 -2.02 13.11 -2.03
C GLY A 37 -2.55 12.44 -0.76
N GLN A 38 -2.72 13.22 0.29
CA GLN A 38 -3.25 12.75 1.58
C GLN A 38 -4.78 12.81 1.71
N ASP A 39 -5.47 13.55 0.83
CA ASP A 39 -6.90 13.82 0.98
C ASP A 39 -7.74 12.56 0.81
N GLN A 40 -7.36 11.68 -0.09
CA GLN A 40 -8.04 10.40 -0.30
C GLN A 40 -7.96 9.53 0.95
N LEU A 41 -6.78 9.37 1.56
CA LEU A 41 -6.63 8.58 2.78
C LEU A 41 -7.38 9.22 3.95
N ARG A 42 -7.35 10.56 4.08
CA ARG A 42 -8.11 11.29 5.09
C ARG A 42 -9.62 11.08 4.95
N THR A 43 -10.12 11.03 3.71
CA THR A 43 -11.54 10.75 3.44
C THR A 43 -11.90 9.35 3.92
N PHE A 44 -11.10 8.34 3.57
CA PHE A 44 -11.31 6.98 4.09
C PHE A 44 -11.18 6.92 5.62
N GLY A 45 -10.20 7.59 6.19
CA GLY A 45 -10.02 7.66 7.66
C GLY A 45 -11.26 8.22 8.37
N ARG A 46 -11.84 9.31 7.84
CA ARG A 46 -13.10 9.87 8.38
C ARG A 46 -14.27 8.89 8.28
N MET A 47 -14.40 8.21 7.15
CA MET A 47 -15.45 7.20 6.96
C MET A 47 -15.32 6.02 7.94
N LEU A 48 -14.08 5.63 8.24
CA LEU A 48 -13.76 4.53 9.15
C LEU A 48 -13.72 4.94 10.63
N GLY A 49 -13.75 6.23 10.93
CA GLY A 49 -13.55 6.73 12.30
C GLY A 49 -12.09 6.54 12.80
N VAL A 50 -11.11 6.51 11.89
CA VAL A 50 -9.68 6.37 12.20
C VAL A 50 -8.95 7.63 11.77
N PRO A 51 -8.27 8.36 12.69
CA PRO A 51 -7.51 9.55 12.33
C PRO A 51 -6.32 9.19 11.44
N VAL A 52 -6.00 10.08 10.48
CA VAL A 52 -4.85 9.96 9.59
C VAL A 52 -3.80 11.02 9.97
N HIS A 53 -2.60 10.56 10.27
CA HIS A 53 -1.45 11.43 10.53
C HIS A 53 -0.55 11.54 9.30
N VAL A 54 0.06 12.71 9.12
CA VAL A 54 0.99 13.01 8.01
C VAL A 54 2.40 13.08 8.56
N ALA A 55 3.27 12.20 8.09
CA ALA A 55 4.69 12.22 8.40
C ALA A 55 5.46 12.91 7.26
N HIS A 56 6.10 14.03 7.56
CA HIS A 56 6.86 14.82 6.58
C HIS A 56 8.30 14.33 6.42
N ASP A 57 8.81 13.57 7.38
CA ASP A 57 10.17 13.05 7.42
C ASP A 57 10.25 11.74 8.22
N ALA A 58 11.43 11.12 8.23
CA ALA A 58 11.65 9.86 8.93
C ALA A 58 11.51 10.00 10.46
N ALA A 59 11.88 11.15 11.04
CA ALA A 59 11.76 11.39 12.47
C ALA A 59 10.29 11.46 12.89
N THR A 60 9.48 12.23 12.17
CA THR A 60 8.04 12.33 12.40
C THR A 60 7.35 10.96 12.24
N LEU A 61 7.76 10.17 11.24
CA LEU A 61 7.26 8.81 11.06
C LEU A 61 7.59 7.93 12.28
N ALA A 62 8.83 8.00 12.78
CA ALA A 62 9.25 7.26 13.97
C ALA A 62 8.43 7.65 15.20
N ASP A 63 8.13 8.95 15.39
CA ASP A 63 7.28 9.44 16.47
C ASP A 63 5.87 8.88 16.40
N PHE A 64 5.25 8.83 15.21
CA PHE A 64 3.93 8.23 15.03
C PHE A 64 3.95 6.71 15.24
N LEU A 65 4.99 6.00 14.82
CA LEU A 65 5.13 4.57 15.10
C LEU A 65 5.25 4.31 16.60
N HIS A 66 5.95 5.18 17.33
CA HIS A 66 6.02 5.10 18.79
C HIS A 66 4.66 5.40 19.45
N LEU A 67 3.97 6.46 19.01
CA LEU A 67 2.63 6.79 19.48
C LEU A 67 1.65 5.63 19.29
N TYR A 68 1.80 4.90 18.20
CA TYR A 68 0.93 3.79 17.82
C TYR A 68 1.42 2.41 18.26
N MET A 69 2.42 2.33 19.14
CA MET A 69 3.01 1.05 19.58
C MET A 69 1.97 0.07 20.18
N ASN A 70 0.86 0.58 20.71
CA ASN A 70 -0.24 -0.23 21.27
C ASN A 70 -1.32 -0.60 20.23
N LYS A 71 -1.22 -0.11 19.00
CA LYS A 71 -2.11 -0.51 17.91
C LYS A 71 -1.72 -1.90 17.41
N LYS A 72 -2.73 -2.70 17.04
CA LYS A 72 -2.49 -4.04 16.45
C LYS A 72 -1.99 -3.96 15.01
N LEU A 73 -2.37 -2.91 14.29
CA LEU A 73 -1.97 -2.66 12.91
C LEU A 73 -1.78 -1.16 12.69
N VAL A 74 -0.62 -0.78 12.15
CA VAL A 74 -0.36 0.56 11.64
C VAL A 74 -0.09 0.45 10.15
N LEU A 75 -0.85 1.17 9.35
CA LEU A 75 -0.67 1.22 7.90
C LEU A 75 -0.04 2.55 7.51
N ILE A 76 1.02 2.47 6.69
CA ILE A 76 1.75 3.62 6.17
C ILE A 76 1.48 3.69 4.67
N ASP A 77 0.72 4.70 4.24
CA ASP A 77 0.48 4.97 2.83
C ASP A 77 1.60 5.84 2.26
N THR A 78 2.10 5.44 1.08
CA THR A 78 3.25 6.11 0.45
C THR A 78 2.86 6.88 -0.79
N ALA A 79 3.64 7.90 -1.13
CA ALA A 79 3.50 8.65 -2.38
C ALA A 79 3.56 7.73 -3.62
N GLY A 80 2.84 8.11 -4.65
CA GLY A 80 2.89 7.47 -5.96
C GLY A 80 4.13 7.90 -6.74
N ILE A 81 5.28 7.31 -6.41
CA ILE A 81 6.55 7.54 -7.14
C ILE A 81 6.63 6.54 -8.28
N GLY A 82 7.07 6.99 -9.46
CA GLY A 82 7.32 6.09 -10.59
C GLY A 82 8.49 5.16 -10.31
N GLN A 83 8.46 3.93 -10.81
CA GLN A 83 9.49 2.91 -10.56
C GLN A 83 10.90 3.29 -11.08
N ARG A 84 10.99 4.27 -11.98
CA ARG A 84 12.26 4.80 -12.52
C ARG A 84 12.69 6.12 -11.89
N ASP A 85 11.99 6.57 -10.85
CA ASP A 85 12.28 7.81 -10.14
C ASP A 85 13.38 7.57 -9.11
N GLU A 86 14.40 8.43 -9.08
CA GLU A 86 15.54 8.33 -8.13
C GLU A 86 15.09 8.36 -6.66
N ARG A 87 13.94 8.97 -6.36
CA ARG A 87 13.34 9.01 -5.02
C ARG A 87 12.84 7.65 -4.50
N VAL A 88 12.80 6.60 -5.34
CA VAL A 88 12.42 5.26 -4.88
C VAL A 88 13.40 4.75 -3.83
N ASP A 89 14.71 4.95 -4.03
CA ASP A 89 15.71 4.51 -3.06
C ASP A 89 15.63 5.29 -1.74
N GLU A 90 15.35 6.60 -1.80
CA GLU A 90 15.11 7.43 -0.60
C GLU A 90 13.89 6.95 0.17
N LEU A 91 12.77 6.66 -0.54
CA LEU A 91 11.57 6.10 0.07
C LEU A 91 11.86 4.74 0.72
N MET A 92 12.57 3.87 0.01
CA MET A 92 12.95 2.54 0.53
C MET A 92 13.84 2.64 1.76
N ALA A 93 14.75 3.62 1.79
CA ALA A 93 15.61 3.89 2.95
C ALA A 93 14.80 4.43 4.14
N SER A 94 13.89 5.38 3.92
CA SER A 94 13.03 5.94 4.98
C SER A 94 12.14 4.90 5.66
N LEU A 95 11.78 3.82 4.93
CA LEU A 95 10.96 2.71 5.41
C LEU A 95 11.79 1.48 5.82
N SER A 96 13.10 1.65 6.10
CA SER A 96 14.00 0.52 6.38
C SER A 96 13.96 0.03 7.84
N SER A 97 13.11 0.59 8.69
CA SER A 97 12.92 0.12 10.06
C SER A 97 12.54 -1.37 10.11
N PRO A 98 13.15 -2.18 10.99
CA PRO A 98 12.89 -3.62 11.07
C PRO A 98 11.45 -3.96 11.48
N VAL A 99 10.73 -3.02 12.07
CA VAL A 99 9.30 -3.19 12.42
C VAL A 99 8.37 -2.93 11.24
N VAL A 100 8.86 -2.29 10.17
CA VAL A 100 8.06 -1.96 8.99
C VAL A 100 8.09 -3.12 8.00
N ARG A 101 6.90 -3.63 7.67
CA ARG A 101 6.70 -4.69 6.66
C ARG A 101 6.20 -4.04 5.37
N LYS A 102 6.95 -4.17 4.30
CA LYS A 102 6.61 -3.56 3.00
C LYS A 102 5.65 -4.47 2.23
N LEU A 103 4.61 -3.87 1.64
CA LEU A 103 3.75 -4.51 0.64
C LEU A 103 3.91 -3.78 -0.69
N VAL A 104 4.02 -4.52 -1.77
CA VAL A 104 4.08 -3.95 -3.12
C VAL A 104 2.73 -4.10 -3.79
N VAL A 105 2.22 -3.03 -4.41
CA VAL A 105 0.97 -3.05 -5.15
C VAL A 105 1.27 -3.14 -6.65
N LEU A 106 0.80 -4.21 -7.28
CA LEU A 106 0.92 -4.47 -8.72
C LEU A 106 -0.41 -4.17 -9.40
N ASN A 107 -0.38 -3.32 -10.44
CA ASN A 107 -1.56 -3.02 -11.25
C ASN A 107 -1.79 -4.13 -12.27
N ALA A 108 -2.89 -4.87 -12.18
CA ALA A 108 -3.22 -5.97 -13.09
C ALA A 108 -3.39 -5.53 -14.55
N ALA A 109 -3.75 -4.26 -14.79
CA ALA A 109 -3.91 -3.69 -16.13
C ALA A 109 -2.59 -3.18 -16.74
N ALA A 110 -1.46 -3.28 -16.03
CA ALA A 110 -0.16 -2.86 -16.55
C ALA A 110 0.43 -3.89 -17.52
N GLN A 111 1.28 -3.41 -18.42
CA GLN A 111 2.06 -4.27 -19.32
C GLN A 111 3.07 -5.12 -18.53
N ALA A 112 3.40 -6.30 -19.05
CA ALA A 112 4.29 -7.25 -18.38
C ALA A 112 5.66 -6.65 -18.06
N GLU A 113 6.24 -5.90 -18.99
CA GLU A 113 7.54 -5.22 -18.81
C GLU A 113 7.48 -4.18 -17.68
N THR A 114 6.37 -3.46 -17.57
CA THR A 114 6.14 -2.49 -16.48
C THR A 114 6.05 -3.21 -15.14
N LEU A 115 5.40 -4.36 -15.09
CA LEU A 115 5.31 -5.17 -13.87
C LEU A 115 6.69 -5.66 -13.42
N ASP A 116 7.52 -6.13 -14.35
CA ASP A 116 8.90 -6.54 -14.06
C ASP A 116 9.75 -5.38 -13.55
N ASP A 117 9.63 -4.19 -14.15
CA ASP A 117 10.31 -2.98 -13.68
C ASP A 117 9.90 -2.63 -12.24
N VAL A 118 8.60 -2.68 -11.93
CA VAL A 118 8.06 -2.44 -10.58
C VAL A 118 8.62 -3.45 -9.58
N VAL A 119 8.58 -4.74 -9.93
CA VAL A 119 9.06 -5.82 -9.05
C VAL A 119 10.54 -5.64 -8.70
N ARG A 120 11.36 -5.22 -9.67
CA ARG A 120 12.79 -4.94 -9.45
C ARG A 120 13.02 -3.68 -8.62
N ALA A 121 12.40 -2.55 -9.02
CA ALA A 121 12.59 -1.25 -8.37
C ALA A 121 12.19 -1.27 -6.89
N TYR A 122 11.08 -1.92 -6.57
CA TYR A 122 10.58 -2.01 -5.20
C TYR A 122 11.03 -3.28 -4.47
N ARG A 123 11.91 -4.07 -5.06
CA ARG A 123 12.45 -5.31 -4.47
C ARG A 123 11.34 -6.22 -3.94
N ALA A 124 10.30 -6.43 -4.76
CA ALA A 124 9.08 -7.14 -4.36
C ALA A 124 9.32 -8.56 -3.77
N PRO A 125 10.30 -9.37 -4.22
CA PRO A 125 10.60 -10.65 -3.60
C PRO A 125 11.06 -10.55 -2.14
N GLN A 126 11.57 -9.40 -1.71
CA GLN A 126 11.99 -9.12 -0.32
C GLN A 126 10.86 -8.47 0.51
N ALA A 127 9.74 -8.11 -0.11
CA ALA A 127 8.60 -7.56 0.56
C ALA A 127 7.86 -8.63 1.38
N ALA A 128 7.05 -8.22 2.35
CA ALA A 128 6.19 -9.12 3.10
C ALA A 128 5.11 -9.78 2.22
N GLY A 129 4.80 -9.14 1.10
CA GLY A 129 3.91 -9.67 0.07
C GLY A 129 3.52 -8.64 -0.96
N VAL A 130 2.65 -9.07 -1.87
CA VAL A 130 2.12 -8.21 -2.93
C VAL A 130 0.60 -8.17 -2.90
N VAL A 131 0.05 -7.06 -3.33
CA VAL A 131 -1.38 -6.87 -3.59
C VAL A 131 -1.54 -6.67 -5.09
N ILE A 132 -2.41 -7.45 -5.72
CA ILE A 132 -2.81 -7.23 -7.12
C ILE A 132 -4.03 -6.31 -7.11
N SER A 133 -3.92 -5.16 -7.76
CA SER A 133 -4.98 -4.15 -7.83
C SER A 133 -5.54 -4.02 -9.23
N LYS A 134 -6.71 -3.37 -9.35
CA LYS A 134 -7.34 -3.03 -10.64
C LYS A 134 -7.63 -4.26 -11.51
N VAL A 135 -8.02 -5.34 -10.90
CA VAL A 135 -8.39 -6.56 -11.62
C VAL A 135 -9.65 -6.34 -12.45
N ASP A 136 -10.54 -5.48 -11.98
CA ASP A 136 -11.76 -5.02 -12.67
C ASP A 136 -11.47 -4.21 -13.94
N GLU A 137 -10.29 -3.56 -14.02
CA GLU A 137 -9.87 -2.77 -15.20
C GLU A 137 -9.05 -3.61 -16.18
N ALA A 138 -8.58 -4.79 -15.80
CA ALA A 138 -7.67 -5.61 -16.59
C ALA A 138 -8.43 -6.46 -17.63
N VAL A 139 -8.06 -6.32 -18.90
CA VAL A 139 -8.62 -7.17 -19.99
C VAL A 139 -8.08 -8.61 -19.88
N LYS A 140 -6.84 -8.77 -19.44
CA LYS A 140 -6.16 -10.07 -19.25
C LYS A 140 -5.33 -10.06 -18.00
N LEU A 141 -5.36 -11.16 -17.25
CA LEU A 141 -4.57 -11.31 -16.02
C LEU A 141 -3.25 -12.06 -16.25
N GLY A 142 -3.02 -12.60 -17.44
CA GLY A 142 -1.83 -13.43 -17.74
C GLY A 142 -0.51 -12.76 -17.38
N GLY A 143 -0.35 -11.48 -17.70
CA GLY A 143 0.89 -10.73 -17.42
C GLY A 143 1.20 -10.61 -15.93
N VAL A 144 0.21 -10.25 -15.11
CA VAL A 144 0.43 -10.10 -13.67
C VAL A 144 0.58 -11.46 -12.97
N LEU A 145 -0.12 -12.50 -13.43
CA LEU A 145 0.02 -13.85 -12.89
C LEU A 145 1.38 -14.45 -13.25
N ASP A 146 1.81 -14.33 -14.51
CA ASP A 146 3.14 -14.77 -14.94
C ASP A 146 4.26 -14.06 -14.15
N CYS A 147 4.16 -12.74 -14.00
CA CYS A 147 5.10 -11.96 -13.19
C CYS A 147 5.14 -12.46 -11.74
N ALA A 148 3.98 -12.67 -11.12
CA ALA A 148 3.89 -13.15 -9.74
C ALA A 148 4.54 -14.54 -9.57
N LEU A 149 4.29 -15.45 -10.51
CA LEU A 149 4.86 -16.81 -10.51
C LEU A 149 6.38 -16.80 -10.76
N ARG A 150 6.84 -16.10 -11.80
CA ARG A 150 8.27 -16.01 -12.11
C ARG A 150 9.11 -15.46 -10.97
N HIS A 151 8.60 -14.45 -10.30
CA HIS A 151 9.29 -13.81 -9.17
C HIS A 151 8.94 -14.44 -7.81
N ARG A 152 8.12 -15.52 -7.79
CA ARG A 152 7.69 -16.22 -6.56
C ARG A 152 7.12 -15.27 -5.50
N LEU A 153 6.28 -14.33 -5.95
CA LEU A 153 5.73 -13.30 -5.08
C LEU A 153 4.64 -13.89 -4.16
N LYS A 154 4.67 -13.50 -2.90
CA LYS A 154 3.65 -13.88 -1.93
C LYS A 154 2.42 -12.99 -2.09
N LEU A 155 1.32 -13.53 -2.61
CA LEU A 155 0.06 -12.80 -2.73
C LEU A 155 -0.60 -12.63 -1.35
N ILE A 156 -0.96 -11.38 -1.02
CA ILE A 156 -1.65 -11.02 0.24
C ILE A 156 -3.12 -10.70 -0.01
N GLY A 157 -3.44 -10.18 -1.18
CA GLY A 157 -4.81 -9.83 -1.53
C GLY A 157 -4.95 -9.34 -2.95
N VAL A 158 -6.19 -9.32 -3.39
CA VAL A 158 -6.60 -8.86 -4.72
C VAL A 158 -7.68 -7.80 -4.55
N ALA A 159 -7.45 -6.62 -5.12
CA ALA A 159 -8.43 -5.54 -5.18
C ALA A 159 -9.08 -5.53 -6.58
N ASN A 160 -10.36 -5.81 -6.61
CA ASN A 160 -11.16 -6.02 -7.82
C ASN A 160 -12.27 -4.98 -8.01
N GLY A 161 -12.04 -3.75 -7.54
CA GLY A 161 -12.97 -2.63 -7.71
C GLY A 161 -12.69 -1.48 -6.77
N GLN A 162 -13.61 -0.52 -6.71
CA GLN A 162 -13.43 0.75 -5.98
C GLN A 162 -14.04 0.75 -4.56
N ARG A 163 -14.95 -0.17 -4.25
CA ARG A 163 -15.66 -0.19 -2.97
C ARG A 163 -14.75 -0.64 -1.85
N VAL A 164 -14.87 0.03 -0.70
CA VAL A 164 -14.09 -0.25 0.51
C VAL A 164 -15.08 -0.60 1.62
N PRO A 165 -14.98 -1.78 2.23
CA PRO A 165 -13.96 -2.84 2.07
C PRO A 165 -14.32 -3.97 1.08
N GLU A 166 -15.45 -3.90 0.39
CA GLU A 166 -16.10 -5.03 -0.28
C GLU A 166 -15.25 -5.63 -1.41
N ASP A 167 -14.65 -4.78 -2.27
CA ASP A 167 -13.93 -5.21 -3.45
C ASP A 167 -12.49 -5.65 -3.10
N TRP A 168 -12.39 -6.63 -2.19
CA TRP A 168 -11.15 -7.25 -1.76
C TRP A 168 -11.31 -8.75 -1.56
N VAL A 169 -10.45 -9.51 -2.22
CA VAL A 169 -10.35 -10.97 -2.06
C VAL A 169 -9.02 -11.28 -1.36
N ALA A 170 -9.09 -12.06 -0.28
CA ALA A 170 -7.91 -12.66 0.33
C ALA A 170 -7.59 -13.98 -0.39
N PRO A 171 -6.30 -14.33 -0.59
CA PRO A 171 -5.91 -15.62 -1.13
C PRO A 171 -6.21 -16.76 -0.16
#